data_9d9d04671b6d71cea1b8f0db1278a825
#
_entry.id   9d9d04671b6d71cea1b8f0db1278a825
#
_cell.length_a   1.000
_cell.length_b   1.000
_cell.length_c   1.000
_cell.angle_alpha   90.00
_cell.angle_beta   90.00
_cell.angle_gamma   90.00
#
_symmetry.space_group_name_H-M   'P 1'
#
loop_
_entity.id
_entity.type
_entity.pdbx_description
1 polymer ?
#
loop_
_entity_poly.entity_id
_entity_poly.type
_entity_poly.pdbx_seq_one_letter_code
_entity_poly.pdbx_strand_id
1 'polypeptide(L)' 'MAMPQRDNVIEEIKRLDALLEYAVMHGDEAEAARLRAELTKLVEKV' A
#
# COMPACT_ATOMS: atom_id res chain seq x y z
N MET A 1 -2.37 25.84 -7.17
CA MET A 1 -3.17 25.04 -6.24
C MET A 1 -2.39 23.85 -5.75
N ALA A 2 -2.20 23.77 -4.47
CA ALA A 2 -1.40 22.69 -3.90
C ALA A 2 -2.21 21.39 -3.88
N MET A 3 -1.55 20.31 -4.22
CA MET A 3 -2.16 19.01 -4.14
C MET A 3 -2.15 18.52 -2.71
N PRO A 4 -3.28 18.05 -2.22
CA PRO A 4 -3.30 17.48 -0.88
C PRO A 4 -2.42 16.23 -0.82
N GLN A 5 -1.52 16.22 0.12
CA GLN A 5 -0.68 15.05 0.30
C GLN A 5 -1.52 13.81 0.62
N ARG A 6 -2.69 14.06 1.19
CA ARG A 6 -3.59 12.97 1.52
C ARG A 6 -3.99 12.19 0.28
N ASP A 7 -4.21 12.88 -0.83
CA ASP A 7 -4.59 12.22 -2.07
C ASP A 7 -3.48 11.29 -2.55
N ASN A 8 -2.24 11.74 -2.43
CA ASN A 8 -1.11 10.91 -2.84
C ASN A 8 -1.02 9.65 -1.98
N VAL A 9 -1.26 9.80 -0.69
CA VAL A 9 -1.21 8.66 0.21
C VAL A 9 -2.30 7.67 -0.13
N ILE A 10 -3.49 8.15 -0.43
CA ILE A 10 -4.59 7.26 -0.78
C ILE A 10 -4.26 6.49 -2.06
N GLU A 11 -3.68 7.16 -3.04
CA GLU A 11 -3.29 6.49 -4.26
C GLU A 11 -2.25 5.42 -4.01
N GLU A 12 -1.29 5.72 -3.15
CA GLU A 12 -0.26 4.76 -2.80
C GLU A 12 -0.86 3.55 -2.10
N ILE A 13 -1.81 3.80 -1.21
CA ILE A 13 -2.46 2.71 -0.50
C ILE A 13 -3.19 1.80 -1.47
N LYS A 14 -3.89 2.39 -2.43
CA LYS A 14 -4.61 1.59 -3.41
C LYS A 14 -3.65 0.74 -4.24
N ARG A 15 -2.53 1.32 -4.64
CA ARG A 15 -1.55 0.59 -5.43
C ARG A 15 -0.96 -0.57 -4.63
N LEU A 16 -0.56 -0.29 -3.40
CA LEU A 16 0.03 -1.33 -2.56
C LEU A 16 -0.98 -2.42 -2.26
N ASP A 17 -2.24 -2.04 -2.09
CA ASP A 17 -3.28 -3.02 -1.83
C ASP A 17 -3.44 -3.97 -3.01
N ALA A 18 -3.40 -3.43 -4.22
CA ALA A 18 -3.48 -4.27 -5.41
C ALA A 18 -2.27 -5.19 -5.52
N LEU A 19 -1.09 -4.67 -5.22
CA LEU A 19 0.12 -5.48 -5.25
C LEU A 19 0.06 -6.57 -4.18
N LEU A 20 -0.48 -6.23 -3.02
CA LEU A 20 -0.62 -7.20 -1.95
C LEU A 20 -1.52 -8.35 -2.38
N GLU A 21 -2.64 -8.04 -2.98
CA GLU A 21 -3.53 -9.08 -3.49
C GLU A 21 -2.82 -9.96 -4.50
N TYR A 22 -2.06 -9.35 -5.38
CA TYR A 22 -1.31 -10.10 -6.38
C TYR A 22 -0.33 -11.06 -5.70
N ALA A 23 0.39 -10.56 -4.70
CA ALA A 23 1.36 -11.39 -4.00
C ALA A 23 0.68 -12.56 -3.29
N VAL A 24 -0.47 -12.30 -2.67
CA VAL A 24 -1.20 -13.34 -1.97
C VAL A 24 -1.67 -14.41 -2.96
N MET A 25 -2.18 -13.99 -4.09
CA MET A 25 -2.70 -14.92 -5.09
C MET A 25 -1.58 -15.80 -5.66
N HIS A 26 -0.36 -15.28 -5.69
CA HIS A 26 0.76 -16.03 -6.22
C HIS A 26 1.53 -16.77 -5.12
N GLY A 27 1.06 -16.68 -3.89
CA GLY A 27 1.70 -17.38 -2.80
C GLY A 27 3.01 -16.76 -2.36
N ASP A 28 3.22 -15.49 -2.67
CA ASP A 28 4.45 -14.79 -2.31
C ASP A 28 4.30 -14.17 -0.94
N GLU A 29 4.49 -14.98 0.10
CA GLU A 29 4.23 -14.52 1.46
C GLU A 29 5.22 -13.44 1.90
N ALA A 30 6.47 -13.57 1.47
CA ALA A 30 7.47 -12.56 1.84
C ALA A 30 7.10 -11.21 1.30
N GLU A 31 6.69 -11.16 0.04
CA GLU A 31 6.31 -9.91 -0.58
C GLU A 31 5.03 -9.38 0.06
N ALA A 32 4.09 -10.25 0.36
CA ALA A 32 2.85 -9.84 0.99
C ALA A 32 3.13 -9.21 2.36
N ALA A 33 4.02 -9.80 3.12
CA ALA A 33 4.36 -9.28 4.44
C ALA A 33 4.99 -7.90 4.32
N ARG A 34 5.87 -7.72 3.34
CA ARG A 34 6.53 -6.43 3.14
C ARG A 34 5.51 -5.38 2.74
N LEU A 35 4.59 -5.74 1.85
CA LEU A 35 3.58 -4.79 1.41
C LEU A 35 2.65 -4.40 2.54
N ARG A 36 2.33 -5.34 3.43
CA ARG A 36 1.52 -5.02 4.60
C ARG A 36 2.21 -4.00 5.48
N ALA A 37 3.51 -4.17 5.69
CA ALA A 37 4.26 -3.23 6.50
C ALA A 37 4.23 -1.84 5.87
N GLU A 38 4.38 -1.79 4.56
CA GLU A 38 4.32 -0.52 3.85
C GLU A 38 2.96 0.13 4.01
N LEU A 39 1.90 -0.66 3.87
CA LEU A 39 0.55 -0.14 4.02
C LEU A 39 0.33 0.41 5.41
N THR A 40 0.80 -0.29 6.42
CA THR A 40 0.65 0.18 7.79
C THR A 40 1.29 1.54 7.98
N LYS A 41 2.48 1.72 7.41
CA LYS A 41 3.17 2.99 7.53
C LYS A 41 2.38 4.11 6.86
N LEU A 42 1.81 3.83 5.70
CA LEU A 42 1.04 4.84 4.98
C LEU A 42 -0.23 5.20 5.73
N VAL A 43 -0.90 4.20 6.29
CA VAL A 43 -2.12 4.45 7.04
C VAL A 43 -1.83 5.31 8.26
N GLU A 44 -0.69 5.11 8.89
CA GLU A 44 -0.33 5.91 10.05
C GLU A 44 -0.11 7.38 9.69
N LYS A 45 0.23 7.65 8.45
CA LYS A 45 0.47 9.02 8.02
C LYS A 45 -0.82 9.80 7.76
N VAL A 46 -1.92 9.12 7.59
CA VAL A 46 -3.20 9.76 7.40
C VAL A 46 -3.94 9.83 8.72
#